data_3d91969da2ad76d1658403a9d511c216
#
_entry.id   3d91969da2ad76d1658403a9d511c216
#
_cell.length_a   1.000
_cell.length_b   1.000
_cell.length_c   1.000
_cell.angle_alpha   90.00
_cell.angle_beta   90.00
_cell.angle_gamma   90.00
#
_symmetry.space_group_name_H-M   'P 1'
#
loop_
_entity.id
_entity.type
_entity.pdbx_description
1 polymer ?
#
loop_
_entity_poly.entity_id
_entity_poly.type
_entity_poly.pdbx_seq_one_letter_code
_entity_poly.pdbx_strand_id
1 'polypeptide(L)'
;MKKTKKLVPQVLLRRMILVLLDAAIVIFSFYFALLLRADGAVEASWWPHNRALLYQNLPWIVALYLLSFLAGGLYHVLWKYAGERDLIRLGGMIAVPTGVVYFVNHFCVHGVLFDSANAMAAVLIFLLVGGSRLAWRLFLNHPIGERLRGVPNKDPNRPVMIVGAGEAGAWAINVCKSNSSYGHPVVAVDDDLVKQGQTIHGVPVKGTLEQIPQLCTQYNIHNIIIAIPTLRGSRLNHVIDLCVSTHCPVQILSDPQLVGSNGPQQGAFRELNTADFLSRDEVTLDNEKISGYLTGKTVLVTGGGGSIGSELCRQVMRFRPGKLLIFDIYENCAYELLMELQQRYGRDIPVTVLIGSIRDKKRLDEVFETYHPTVVFHAAAHKHVPLMEISPAEAVKNNVLGTKNLLTSASEHDVERFVQLSTDKAVNPTSVMGCTKRICEMLIQTFAGNTDMKCVAVRFGNVLGSHGSVIPLFEAQIKKGGPVTLTDPNIERYFMTIPEAAQLVLQAGALAEGGSIYVLDMGEPVKIMDLAKQLIRFYGYEPGVNMEIKIVGLRPGEKLYEELMMDEEQGKMRRTEHNKIFVASPRDIDLAVFYQQLQDLAAAAQHNDEGVVDQLEKMIPTFTPTRKNLKV
;
A
#
# COMPACT_ATOMS: atom_id res chain seq x y z
N MET A 1 -29.83 -11.39 4.95
CA MET A 1 -30.85 -11.88 4.01
C MET A 1 -32.06 -10.98 3.75
N LYS A 2 -32.21 -9.80 4.34
CA LYS A 2 -33.37 -8.90 4.12
C LYS A 2 -33.20 -7.81 3.05
N LYS A 3 -31.99 -7.57 2.51
CA LYS A 3 -31.74 -6.53 1.48
C LYS A 3 -31.96 -7.00 0.03
N THR A 4 -31.98 -8.29 -0.24
CA THR A 4 -32.11 -8.83 -1.59
C THR A 4 -33.55 -8.87 -2.13
N LYS A 5 -34.56 -8.90 -1.27
CA LYS A 5 -35.97 -8.95 -1.69
C LYS A 5 -36.55 -7.62 -2.20
N LYS A 6 -35.92 -6.45 -1.90
CA LYS A 6 -36.40 -5.14 -2.39
C LYS A 6 -35.74 -4.67 -3.71
N LEU A 7 -34.67 -5.30 -4.17
CA LEU A 7 -33.95 -4.90 -5.38
C LEU A 7 -34.61 -5.38 -6.68
N VAL A 8 -35.30 -6.53 -6.66
CA VAL A 8 -35.91 -7.14 -7.84
C VAL A 8 -37.03 -6.27 -8.44
N PRO A 9 -37.98 -5.69 -7.66
CA PRO A 9 -39.04 -4.86 -8.23
C PRO A 9 -38.53 -3.53 -8.80
N GLN A 10 -37.47 -2.92 -8.25
CA GLN A 10 -36.92 -1.66 -8.75
C GLN A 10 -36.20 -1.82 -10.09
N VAL A 11 -35.49 -2.92 -10.29
CA VAL A 11 -34.81 -3.24 -11.57
C VAL A 11 -35.85 -3.51 -12.65
N LEU A 12 -36.92 -4.23 -12.32
CA LEU A 12 -38.02 -4.52 -13.25
C LEU A 12 -38.76 -3.24 -13.65
N LEU A 13 -39.10 -2.40 -12.66
CA LEU A 13 -39.78 -1.11 -12.91
C LEU A 13 -38.93 -0.20 -13.83
N ARG A 14 -37.64 -0.12 -13.60
CA ARG A 14 -36.72 0.68 -14.45
C ARG A 14 -36.70 0.15 -15.89
N ARG A 15 -36.66 -1.18 -16.10
CA ARG A 15 -36.70 -1.78 -17.43
C ARG A 15 -38.01 -1.49 -18.13
N MET A 16 -39.13 -1.57 -17.43
CA MET A 16 -40.45 -1.24 -17.96
C MET A 16 -40.53 0.22 -18.43
N ILE A 17 -40.04 1.17 -17.63
CA ILE A 17 -40.00 2.59 -18.00
C ILE A 17 -39.18 2.81 -19.28
N LEU A 18 -38.03 2.15 -19.41
CA LEU A 18 -37.17 2.26 -20.60
C LEU A 18 -37.85 1.67 -21.84
N VAL A 19 -38.53 0.53 -21.71
CA VAL A 19 -39.29 -0.08 -22.84
C VAL A 19 -40.42 0.83 -23.27
N LEU A 20 -41.17 1.43 -22.34
CA LEU A 20 -42.25 2.37 -22.65
C LEU A 20 -41.73 3.65 -23.32
N LEU A 21 -40.59 4.17 -22.88
CA LEU A 21 -39.93 5.32 -23.50
C LEU A 21 -39.49 5.01 -24.93
N ASP A 22 -38.87 3.86 -25.15
CA ASP A 22 -38.41 3.45 -26.48
C ASP A 22 -39.61 3.19 -27.41
N ALA A 23 -40.69 2.61 -26.92
CA ALA A 23 -41.95 2.49 -27.71
C ALA A 23 -42.48 3.87 -28.14
N ALA A 24 -42.52 4.83 -27.20
CA ALA A 24 -42.96 6.20 -27.51
C ALA A 24 -42.02 6.87 -28.54
N ILE A 25 -40.71 6.66 -28.44
CA ILE A 25 -39.75 7.19 -29.42
C ILE A 25 -39.98 6.58 -30.80
N VAL A 26 -40.21 5.26 -30.90
CA VAL A 26 -40.48 4.61 -32.20
C VAL A 26 -41.77 5.17 -32.79
N ILE A 27 -42.86 5.26 -32.02
CA ILE A 27 -44.14 5.84 -32.48
C ILE A 27 -43.94 7.27 -32.99
N PHE A 28 -43.31 8.10 -32.20
CA PHE A 28 -43.03 9.50 -32.55
C PHE A 28 -42.18 9.59 -33.82
N SER A 29 -41.14 8.78 -33.96
CA SER A 29 -40.23 8.82 -35.10
C SER A 29 -40.93 8.49 -36.42
N PHE A 30 -41.80 7.48 -36.44
CA PHE A 30 -42.56 7.14 -37.64
C PHE A 30 -43.60 8.21 -37.99
N TYR A 31 -44.30 8.75 -36.99
CA TYR A 31 -45.27 9.81 -37.20
C TYR A 31 -44.59 11.10 -37.70
N PHE A 32 -43.47 11.49 -37.08
CA PHE A 32 -42.71 12.67 -37.43
C PHE A 32 -42.02 12.54 -38.80
N ALA A 33 -41.52 11.35 -39.15
CA ALA A 33 -40.98 11.07 -40.48
C ALA A 33 -42.05 11.21 -41.58
N LEU A 34 -43.30 10.80 -41.32
CA LEU A 34 -44.41 11.00 -42.26
C LEU A 34 -44.77 12.48 -42.39
N LEU A 35 -44.77 13.27 -41.30
CA LEU A 35 -44.97 14.72 -41.29
C LEU A 35 -43.86 15.46 -42.06
N LEU A 36 -42.60 15.10 -41.86
CA LEU A 36 -41.49 15.70 -42.60
C LEU A 36 -41.60 15.46 -44.10
N ARG A 37 -42.07 14.27 -44.49
CA ARG A 37 -42.28 13.98 -45.89
C ARG A 37 -43.43 14.78 -46.51
N ALA A 38 -44.40 15.20 -45.71
CA ALA A 38 -45.52 16.04 -46.13
C ALA A 38 -45.16 17.54 -46.17
N ASP A 39 -43.90 17.93 -45.88
CA ASP A 39 -43.47 19.34 -45.72
C ASP A 39 -44.43 20.15 -44.83
N GLY A 40 -45.05 19.48 -43.86
CA GLY A 40 -46.09 20.07 -42.99
C GLY A 40 -47.44 20.30 -43.64
N ALA A 41 -47.61 19.99 -44.93
CA ALA A 41 -48.89 20.15 -45.67
C ALA A 41 -49.85 18.99 -45.34
N VAL A 42 -50.52 19.10 -44.21
CA VAL A 42 -51.51 18.09 -43.69
C VAL A 42 -52.77 18.05 -44.55
N GLU A 43 -52.96 18.98 -45.49
CA GLU A 43 -54.07 19.06 -46.41
C GLU A 43 -53.86 18.31 -47.72
N ALA A 44 -52.70 17.68 -47.92
CA ALA A 44 -52.41 16.89 -49.13
C ALA A 44 -53.37 15.68 -49.20
N SER A 45 -53.93 15.42 -50.42
CA SER A 45 -54.92 14.36 -50.64
C SER A 45 -54.46 12.94 -50.21
N TRP A 46 -53.19 12.69 -50.16
CA TRP A 46 -52.59 11.42 -49.76
C TRP A 46 -52.39 11.27 -48.22
N TRP A 47 -52.47 12.38 -47.48
CA TRP A 47 -52.20 12.39 -46.04
C TRP A 47 -53.17 11.52 -45.22
N PRO A 48 -54.53 11.61 -45.39
CA PRO A 48 -55.46 10.79 -44.60
C PRO A 48 -55.24 9.28 -44.80
N HIS A 49 -54.98 8.88 -46.03
CA HIS A 49 -54.74 7.48 -46.41
C HIS A 49 -53.48 6.94 -45.78
N ASN A 50 -52.35 7.63 -45.91
CA ASN A 50 -51.08 7.17 -45.38
C ASN A 50 -51.01 7.22 -43.84
N ARG A 51 -51.69 8.19 -43.23
CA ARG A 51 -51.87 8.21 -41.77
C ARG A 51 -52.67 7.00 -41.28
N ALA A 52 -53.72 6.62 -41.93
CA ALA A 52 -54.51 5.44 -41.60
C ALA A 52 -53.68 4.15 -41.74
N LEU A 53 -52.91 4.02 -42.80
CA LEU A 53 -51.98 2.90 -43.04
C LEU A 53 -50.90 2.84 -41.95
N LEU A 54 -50.34 3.98 -41.55
CA LEU A 54 -49.36 4.04 -40.47
C LEU A 54 -50.00 3.52 -39.18
N TYR A 55 -51.17 4.03 -38.76
CA TYR A 55 -51.81 3.59 -37.51
C TYR A 55 -52.15 2.09 -37.51
N GLN A 56 -52.54 1.56 -38.63
CA GLN A 56 -52.87 0.13 -38.79
C GLN A 56 -51.63 -0.75 -38.64
N ASN A 57 -50.46 -0.28 -39.12
CA ASN A 57 -49.22 -1.05 -39.11
C ASN A 57 -48.31 -0.75 -37.92
N LEU A 58 -48.51 0.36 -37.20
CA LEU A 58 -47.68 0.82 -36.11
C LEU A 58 -47.52 -0.22 -34.98
N PRO A 59 -48.53 -0.97 -34.53
CA PRO A 59 -48.38 -1.92 -33.46
C PRO A 59 -47.33 -3.02 -33.73
N TRP A 60 -47.35 -3.62 -34.91
CA TRP A 60 -46.38 -4.67 -35.25
C TRP A 60 -44.99 -4.08 -35.51
N ILE A 61 -44.89 -2.87 -36.07
CA ILE A 61 -43.61 -2.16 -36.26
C ILE A 61 -42.96 -1.89 -34.90
N VAL A 62 -43.70 -1.32 -33.94
CA VAL A 62 -43.22 -1.06 -32.59
C VAL A 62 -42.78 -2.36 -31.92
N ALA A 63 -43.58 -3.41 -32.03
CA ALA A 63 -43.24 -4.72 -31.46
C ALA A 63 -41.92 -5.26 -32.05
N LEU A 64 -41.72 -5.11 -33.37
CA LEU A 64 -40.52 -5.57 -34.06
C LEU A 64 -39.26 -4.82 -33.57
N TYR A 65 -39.31 -3.49 -33.43
CA TYR A 65 -38.19 -2.70 -32.87
C TYR A 65 -37.90 -3.07 -31.43
N LEU A 66 -38.93 -3.20 -30.56
CA LEU A 66 -38.74 -3.57 -29.16
C LEU A 66 -38.18 -5.00 -29.01
N LEU A 67 -38.61 -5.94 -29.84
CA LEU A 67 -38.03 -7.29 -29.89
C LEU A 67 -36.56 -7.27 -30.32
N SER A 68 -36.20 -6.45 -31.33
CA SER A 68 -34.82 -6.26 -31.73
C SER A 68 -33.95 -5.68 -30.57
N PHE A 69 -34.48 -4.70 -29.84
CA PHE A 69 -33.79 -4.09 -28.68
C PHE A 69 -33.65 -5.08 -27.51
N LEU A 70 -34.66 -5.93 -27.29
CA LEU A 70 -34.60 -7.00 -26.30
C LEU A 70 -33.56 -8.07 -26.67
N ALA A 71 -33.61 -8.56 -27.91
CA ALA A 71 -32.69 -9.57 -28.43
C ALA A 71 -31.24 -9.08 -28.46
N GLY A 72 -31.05 -7.80 -28.84
CA GLY A 72 -29.73 -7.15 -28.81
C GLY A 72 -29.22 -6.77 -27.44
N GLY A 73 -30.03 -6.98 -26.38
CA GLY A 73 -29.61 -6.75 -24.98
C GLY A 73 -29.58 -5.30 -24.54
N LEU A 74 -30.25 -4.38 -25.26
CA LEU A 74 -30.24 -2.93 -24.99
C LEU A 74 -30.60 -2.59 -23.54
N TYR A 75 -31.50 -3.35 -22.91
CA TYR A 75 -31.96 -3.15 -21.54
C TYR A 75 -31.08 -3.81 -20.47
N HIS A 76 -30.02 -4.51 -20.87
CA HIS A 76 -29.03 -5.12 -19.97
C HIS A 76 -27.73 -4.30 -19.91
N VAL A 77 -27.51 -3.36 -20.84
CA VAL A 77 -26.33 -2.50 -20.88
C VAL A 77 -26.41 -1.45 -19.76
N LEU A 78 -25.30 -1.31 -19.01
CA LEU A 78 -25.12 -0.22 -18.08
C LEU A 78 -24.65 1.03 -18.84
N TRP A 79 -25.58 1.82 -19.34
CA TRP A 79 -25.31 3.01 -20.17
C TRP A 79 -24.40 4.07 -19.52
N LYS A 80 -24.17 3.97 -18.21
CA LYS A 80 -23.15 4.79 -17.52
C LYS A 80 -21.74 4.58 -18.10
N TYR A 81 -21.46 3.38 -18.60
CA TYR A 81 -20.14 2.95 -19.11
C TYR A 81 -20.15 2.63 -20.61
N ALA A 82 -21.23 2.97 -21.32
CA ALA A 82 -21.36 2.68 -22.73
C ALA A 82 -20.28 3.39 -23.56
N GLY A 83 -19.67 2.66 -24.47
CA GLY A 83 -18.62 3.12 -25.39
C GLY A 83 -19.07 3.09 -26.86
N GLU A 84 -18.11 3.28 -27.76
CA GLU A 84 -18.35 3.28 -29.22
C GLU A 84 -18.99 1.98 -29.72
N ARG A 85 -18.60 0.84 -29.15
CA ARG A 85 -19.15 -0.48 -29.51
C ARG A 85 -20.65 -0.61 -29.23
N ASP A 86 -21.14 0.06 -28.17
CA ASP A 86 -22.57 0.01 -27.83
C ASP A 86 -23.41 0.88 -28.80
N LEU A 87 -22.84 1.96 -29.34
CA LEU A 87 -23.47 2.75 -30.40
C LEU A 87 -23.54 1.97 -31.71
N ILE A 88 -22.51 1.25 -32.09
CA ILE A 88 -22.51 0.37 -33.29
C ILE A 88 -23.58 -0.73 -33.14
N ARG A 89 -23.67 -1.35 -31.95
CA ARG A 89 -24.71 -2.33 -31.65
C ARG A 89 -26.12 -1.73 -31.77
N LEU A 90 -26.33 -0.53 -31.24
CA LEU A 90 -27.62 0.18 -31.38
C LEU A 90 -27.97 0.39 -32.85
N GLY A 91 -27.00 0.80 -33.68
CA GLY A 91 -27.19 0.90 -35.14
C GLY A 91 -27.65 -0.42 -35.77
N GLY A 92 -27.01 -1.54 -35.40
CA GLY A 92 -27.42 -2.87 -35.90
C GLY A 92 -28.85 -3.28 -35.44
N MET A 93 -29.20 -2.97 -34.18
CA MET A 93 -30.55 -3.25 -33.65
C MET A 93 -31.65 -2.44 -34.32
N ILE A 94 -31.32 -1.29 -34.92
CA ILE A 94 -32.24 -0.46 -35.69
C ILE A 94 -32.28 -0.88 -37.17
N ALA A 95 -31.12 -1.22 -37.74
CA ALA A 95 -31.02 -1.62 -39.13
C ALA A 95 -31.84 -2.89 -39.47
N VAL A 96 -31.86 -3.87 -38.57
CA VAL A 96 -32.60 -5.13 -38.76
C VAL A 96 -34.11 -4.89 -38.90
N PRO A 97 -34.82 -4.26 -37.95
CA PRO A 97 -36.24 -4.00 -38.08
C PRO A 97 -36.56 -3.06 -39.23
N THR A 98 -35.70 -2.06 -39.53
CA THR A 98 -35.85 -1.18 -40.69
C THR A 98 -35.83 -1.97 -42.00
N GLY A 99 -34.90 -2.91 -42.14
CA GLY A 99 -34.80 -3.80 -43.29
C GLY A 99 -36.01 -4.73 -43.42
N VAL A 100 -36.55 -5.24 -42.31
CA VAL A 100 -37.77 -6.06 -42.32
C VAL A 100 -38.98 -5.24 -42.77
N VAL A 101 -39.14 -4.02 -42.22
CA VAL A 101 -40.24 -3.12 -42.66
C VAL A 101 -40.13 -2.79 -44.15
N TYR A 102 -38.92 -2.51 -44.66
CA TYR A 102 -38.66 -2.29 -46.08
C TYR A 102 -39.02 -3.52 -46.90
N PHE A 103 -38.60 -4.71 -46.50
CA PHE A 103 -38.89 -5.96 -47.19
C PHE A 103 -40.39 -6.25 -47.26
N VAL A 104 -41.09 -6.12 -46.12
CA VAL A 104 -42.56 -6.31 -46.08
C VAL A 104 -43.27 -5.32 -46.96
N ASN A 105 -42.85 -4.04 -46.94
CA ASN A 105 -43.42 -2.98 -47.75
C ASN A 105 -43.25 -3.23 -49.27
N HIS A 106 -42.14 -3.82 -49.69
CA HIS A 106 -41.80 -3.98 -51.10
C HIS A 106 -42.25 -5.33 -51.68
N PHE A 107 -42.22 -6.41 -50.90
CA PHE A 107 -42.46 -7.76 -51.38
C PHE A 107 -43.79 -8.41 -50.91
N CYS A 108 -44.30 -8.03 -49.75
CA CYS A 108 -45.45 -8.71 -49.16
C CYS A 108 -46.76 -7.89 -49.27
N VAL A 109 -46.70 -6.59 -49.00
CA VAL A 109 -47.88 -5.70 -48.93
C VAL A 109 -47.49 -4.36 -49.53
N HIS A 110 -47.84 -4.14 -50.80
CA HIS A 110 -47.55 -2.88 -51.49
C HIS A 110 -48.27 -1.71 -50.80
N GLY A 111 -47.48 -0.72 -50.31
CA GLY A 111 -48.02 0.57 -49.85
C GLY A 111 -48.20 0.71 -48.33
N VAL A 112 -47.48 -0.05 -47.49
CA VAL A 112 -47.53 0.10 -46.02
C VAL A 112 -46.97 1.44 -45.55
N LEU A 113 -45.83 1.86 -46.13
CA LEU A 113 -45.14 3.13 -45.81
C LEU A 113 -44.23 3.54 -46.97
N PHE A 114 -43.98 4.82 -47.12
CA PHE A 114 -42.94 5.30 -48.03
C PHE A 114 -41.54 4.89 -47.55
N ASP A 115 -40.69 4.36 -48.42
CA ASP A 115 -39.34 3.93 -48.11
C ASP A 115 -38.51 5.06 -47.53
N SER A 116 -38.68 6.30 -48.01
CA SER A 116 -38.01 7.48 -47.46
C SER A 116 -38.48 7.80 -46.02
N ALA A 117 -39.75 7.59 -45.67
CA ALA A 117 -40.25 7.78 -44.32
C ALA A 117 -39.71 6.70 -43.36
N ASN A 118 -39.57 5.45 -43.83
CA ASN A 118 -38.96 4.37 -43.08
C ASN A 118 -37.46 4.68 -42.76
N ALA A 119 -36.70 5.16 -43.77
CA ALA A 119 -35.30 5.56 -43.59
C ALA A 119 -35.15 6.75 -42.63
N MET A 120 -36.00 7.79 -42.75
CA MET A 120 -36.01 8.94 -41.84
C MET A 120 -36.37 8.53 -40.42
N ALA A 121 -37.36 7.63 -40.22
CA ALA A 121 -37.73 7.12 -38.93
C ALA A 121 -36.58 6.37 -38.27
N ALA A 122 -35.82 5.54 -39.01
CA ALA A 122 -34.65 4.84 -38.51
C ALA A 122 -33.57 5.79 -37.98
N VAL A 123 -33.27 6.87 -38.72
CA VAL A 123 -32.30 7.90 -38.25
C VAL A 123 -32.82 8.60 -37.01
N LEU A 124 -34.11 8.97 -36.96
CA LEU A 124 -34.71 9.59 -35.77
C LEU A 124 -34.67 8.66 -34.54
N ILE A 125 -35.00 7.37 -34.74
CA ILE A 125 -34.91 6.37 -33.63
C ILE A 125 -33.47 6.29 -33.12
N PHE A 126 -32.47 6.24 -34.01
CA PHE A 126 -31.07 6.20 -33.61
C PHE A 126 -30.66 7.44 -32.77
N LEU A 127 -31.04 8.63 -33.26
CA LEU A 127 -30.73 9.88 -32.57
C LEU A 127 -31.47 10.01 -31.21
N LEU A 128 -32.76 9.66 -31.18
CA LEU A 128 -33.58 9.83 -29.97
C LEU A 128 -33.29 8.74 -28.91
N VAL A 129 -33.15 7.48 -29.29
CA VAL A 129 -32.78 6.40 -28.36
C VAL A 129 -31.35 6.62 -27.88
N GLY A 130 -30.38 6.86 -28.78
CA GLY A 130 -29.00 7.14 -28.40
C GLY A 130 -28.88 8.42 -27.57
N GLY A 131 -29.55 9.50 -27.99
CA GLY A 131 -29.58 10.79 -27.28
C GLY A 131 -30.20 10.70 -25.89
N SER A 132 -31.30 9.95 -25.71
CA SER A 132 -31.93 9.74 -24.41
C SER A 132 -30.97 9.01 -23.41
N ARG A 133 -30.21 8.05 -23.92
CA ARG A 133 -29.20 7.31 -23.13
C ARG A 133 -28.00 8.20 -22.79
N LEU A 134 -27.54 9.01 -23.73
CA LEU A 134 -26.46 9.98 -23.50
C LEU A 134 -26.91 11.08 -22.53
N ALA A 135 -28.11 11.62 -22.68
CA ALA A 135 -28.68 12.61 -21.75
C ALA A 135 -28.79 12.04 -20.34
N TRP A 136 -29.24 10.78 -20.20
CA TRP A 136 -29.27 10.08 -18.91
C TRP A 136 -27.89 9.91 -18.29
N ARG A 137 -26.86 9.59 -19.09
CA ARG A 137 -25.46 9.52 -18.67
C ARG A 137 -24.95 10.87 -18.16
N LEU A 138 -25.20 11.95 -18.93
CA LEU A 138 -24.80 13.31 -18.55
C LEU A 138 -25.51 13.76 -17.26
N PHE A 139 -26.82 13.48 -17.13
CA PHE A 139 -27.58 13.77 -15.93
C PHE A 139 -27.05 13.04 -14.70
N LEU A 140 -26.69 11.76 -14.83
CA LEU A 140 -26.14 10.97 -13.74
C LEU A 140 -24.74 11.44 -13.30
N ASN A 141 -23.98 12.04 -14.20
CA ASN A 141 -22.64 12.60 -13.92
C ASN A 141 -22.69 14.08 -13.53
N HIS A 142 -23.89 14.69 -13.53
CA HIS A 142 -24.07 16.06 -13.07
C HIS A 142 -24.19 16.13 -11.54
N PRO A 143 -23.70 17.20 -10.86
CA PRO A 143 -23.78 17.36 -9.41
C PRO A 143 -25.19 17.20 -8.83
N ILE A 144 -26.23 17.53 -9.59
CA ILE A 144 -27.64 17.34 -9.18
C ILE A 144 -27.97 15.84 -9.07
N GLY A 145 -27.47 15.01 -9.96
CA GLY A 145 -27.68 13.55 -9.91
C GLY A 145 -26.99 12.86 -8.74
N GLU A 146 -25.88 13.39 -8.27
CA GLU A 146 -25.16 12.88 -7.09
C GLU A 146 -25.87 13.24 -5.77
N ARG A 147 -26.45 14.44 -5.66
CA ARG A 147 -27.25 14.83 -4.48
C ARG A 147 -28.48 13.94 -4.28
N LEU A 148 -29.07 13.46 -5.36
CA LEU A 148 -30.24 12.56 -5.31
C LEU A 148 -29.88 11.13 -4.85
N ARG A 149 -28.59 10.75 -4.85
CA ARG A 149 -28.12 9.43 -4.41
C ARG A 149 -27.72 9.33 -2.95
N GLY A 150 -27.77 10.43 -2.18
CA GLY A 150 -27.42 10.43 -0.75
C GLY A 150 -25.94 10.14 -0.45
N VAL A 151 -25.01 10.46 -1.38
CA VAL A 151 -23.57 10.39 -1.14
C VAL A 151 -23.19 11.50 -0.14
N PRO A 152 -22.42 11.19 0.94
CA PRO A 152 -22.03 12.21 1.92
C PRO A 152 -21.28 13.35 1.23
N ASN A 153 -21.71 14.55 1.54
CA ASN A 153 -21.33 15.82 0.94
C ASN A 153 -19.83 16.14 1.19
N LYS A 154 -18.92 15.67 0.33
CA LYS A 154 -17.63 16.32 0.10
C LYS A 154 -17.86 17.25 -1.09
N ASP A 155 -17.61 18.53 -0.90
CA ASP A 155 -17.84 19.57 -1.91
C ASP A 155 -17.18 19.18 -3.25
N PRO A 156 -17.95 18.88 -4.32
CA PRO A 156 -17.39 18.40 -5.58
C PRO A 156 -16.59 19.48 -6.33
N ASN A 157 -16.65 20.72 -5.87
CA ASN A 157 -15.96 21.86 -6.48
C ASN A 157 -14.63 22.21 -5.79
N ARG A 158 -14.08 21.36 -4.93
CA ARG A 158 -12.78 21.64 -4.30
C ARG A 158 -11.68 21.68 -5.37
N PRO A 159 -11.00 22.82 -5.58
CA PRO A 159 -9.93 22.92 -6.55
C PRO A 159 -8.75 22.04 -6.13
N VAL A 160 -8.27 21.23 -7.08
CA VAL A 160 -7.15 20.29 -6.88
C VAL A 160 -6.02 20.66 -7.83
N MET A 161 -4.79 20.64 -7.30
CA MET A 161 -3.57 20.71 -8.08
C MET A 161 -3.02 19.31 -8.33
N ILE A 162 -2.62 19.03 -9.57
CA ILE A 162 -1.93 17.78 -9.93
C ILE A 162 -0.44 18.09 -10.10
N VAL A 163 0.40 17.42 -9.33
CA VAL A 163 1.85 17.52 -9.41
C VAL A 163 2.37 16.40 -10.31
N GLY A 164 2.86 16.78 -11.49
CA GLY A 164 3.25 15.89 -12.57
C GLY A 164 2.25 15.90 -13.72
N ALA A 165 2.75 16.19 -14.94
CA ALA A 165 1.98 16.27 -16.17
C ALA A 165 2.38 15.16 -17.16
N GLY A 166 2.78 14.00 -16.66
CA GLY A 166 3.04 12.77 -17.42
C GLY A 166 1.80 11.87 -17.52
N GLU A 167 2.02 10.60 -17.87
CA GLU A 167 0.96 9.60 -18.00
C GLU A 167 0.19 9.41 -16.67
N ALA A 168 0.91 9.37 -15.54
CA ALA A 168 0.29 9.27 -14.22
C ALA A 168 -0.53 10.52 -13.86
N GLY A 169 -0.08 11.72 -14.25
CA GLY A 169 -0.83 12.96 -14.08
C GLY A 169 -2.11 12.98 -14.93
N ALA A 170 -2.03 12.57 -16.18
CA ALA A 170 -3.18 12.42 -17.06
C ALA A 170 -4.20 11.42 -16.48
N TRP A 171 -3.72 10.28 -15.98
CA TRP A 171 -4.55 9.29 -15.29
C TRP A 171 -5.18 9.87 -14.01
N ALA A 172 -4.42 10.56 -13.18
CA ALA A 172 -4.92 11.20 -11.96
C ALA A 172 -6.03 12.23 -12.24
N ILE A 173 -5.88 13.04 -13.30
CA ILE A 173 -6.91 13.99 -13.76
C ILE A 173 -8.20 13.24 -14.15
N ASN A 174 -8.09 12.13 -14.89
CA ASN A 174 -9.24 11.33 -15.27
C ASN A 174 -9.93 10.67 -14.06
N VAL A 175 -9.15 10.20 -13.07
CA VAL A 175 -9.69 9.67 -11.80
C VAL A 175 -10.50 10.73 -11.07
N CYS A 176 -9.94 11.93 -10.90
CA CYS A 176 -10.65 13.05 -10.25
C CYS A 176 -11.94 13.44 -11.00
N LYS A 177 -11.89 13.46 -12.34
CA LYS A 177 -13.09 13.74 -13.16
C LYS A 177 -14.15 12.64 -13.09
N SER A 178 -13.73 11.39 -12.93
CA SER A 178 -14.64 10.25 -12.82
C SER A 178 -15.22 10.08 -11.41
N ASN A 179 -14.53 10.58 -10.41
CA ASN A 179 -14.90 10.49 -8.99
C ASN A 179 -14.72 11.84 -8.30
N SER A 180 -15.80 12.59 -8.19
CA SER A 180 -15.85 13.92 -7.58
C SER A 180 -15.43 13.95 -6.09
N SER A 181 -15.32 12.80 -5.42
CA SER A 181 -14.84 12.74 -4.03
C SER A 181 -13.39 13.22 -3.87
N TYR A 182 -12.58 13.17 -4.94
CA TYR A 182 -11.20 13.67 -4.94
C TYR A 182 -11.09 15.17 -5.24
N GLY A 183 -12.18 15.83 -5.64
CA GLY A 183 -12.24 17.23 -6.02
C GLY A 183 -12.08 17.47 -7.53
N HIS A 184 -11.97 18.75 -7.93
CA HIS A 184 -11.90 19.17 -9.32
C HIS A 184 -10.49 19.63 -9.70
N PRO A 185 -9.77 18.96 -10.61
CA PRO A 185 -8.43 19.38 -11.02
C PRO A 185 -8.50 20.67 -11.85
N VAL A 186 -7.87 21.74 -11.37
CA VAL A 186 -7.89 23.08 -11.99
C VAL A 186 -6.55 23.47 -12.61
N VAL A 187 -5.45 22.90 -12.12
CA VAL A 187 -4.09 23.21 -12.57
C VAL A 187 -3.18 21.99 -12.40
N ALA A 188 -2.22 21.82 -13.30
CA ALA A 188 -1.13 20.87 -13.18
C ALA A 188 0.20 21.60 -13.23
N VAL A 189 1.25 21.03 -12.61
CA VAL A 189 2.62 21.53 -12.59
C VAL A 189 3.58 20.42 -13.05
N ASP A 190 4.60 20.79 -13.82
CA ASP A 190 5.66 19.87 -14.30
C ASP A 190 6.91 20.68 -14.65
N ASP A 191 8.10 20.16 -14.33
CA ASP A 191 9.38 20.81 -14.65
C ASP A 191 9.73 20.74 -16.15
N ASP A 192 9.06 19.88 -16.92
CA ASP A 192 9.28 19.73 -18.33
C ASP A 192 8.73 20.96 -19.10
N LEU A 193 9.62 21.77 -19.63
CA LEU A 193 9.31 22.98 -20.38
C LEU A 193 8.42 22.73 -21.60
N VAL A 194 8.50 21.53 -22.20
CA VAL A 194 7.67 21.16 -23.35
C VAL A 194 6.20 21.05 -22.98
N LYS A 195 5.89 20.65 -21.76
CA LYS A 195 4.53 20.48 -21.24
C LYS A 195 3.93 21.79 -20.71
N GLN A 196 4.77 22.73 -20.30
CA GLN A 196 4.30 24.01 -19.77
C GLN A 196 3.53 24.82 -20.82
N GLY A 197 2.43 25.43 -20.41
CA GLY A 197 1.51 26.14 -21.29
C GLY A 197 0.56 25.24 -22.09
N GLN A 198 0.72 23.92 -22.05
CA GLN A 198 -0.21 22.97 -22.66
C GLN A 198 -1.37 22.61 -21.72
N THR A 199 -2.32 21.83 -22.22
CA THR A 199 -3.45 21.31 -21.44
C THR A 199 -3.49 19.79 -21.50
N ILE A 200 -3.72 19.14 -20.36
CA ILE A 200 -3.92 17.69 -20.27
C ILE A 200 -5.36 17.43 -19.83
N HIS A 201 -6.11 16.74 -20.69
CA HIS A 201 -7.55 16.50 -20.45
C HIS A 201 -8.31 17.78 -20.04
N GLY A 202 -7.97 18.94 -20.62
CA GLY A 202 -8.59 20.22 -20.30
C GLY A 202 -8.10 20.91 -19.03
N VAL A 203 -7.07 20.37 -18.35
CA VAL A 203 -6.40 21.00 -17.21
C VAL A 203 -5.11 21.66 -17.68
N PRO A 204 -4.89 22.97 -17.45
CA PRO A 204 -3.69 23.67 -17.89
C PRO A 204 -2.46 23.29 -17.05
N VAL A 205 -1.31 23.11 -17.69
CA VAL A 205 0.01 22.99 -17.04
C VAL A 205 0.62 24.39 -16.93
N LYS A 206 0.73 24.94 -15.70
CA LYS A 206 0.99 26.38 -15.49
C LYS A 206 2.35 26.74 -14.92
N GLY A 207 3.18 25.76 -14.55
CA GLY A 207 4.48 26.11 -13.99
C GLY A 207 5.30 24.90 -13.57
N THR A 208 6.43 25.19 -12.92
CA THR A 208 7.37 24.22 -12.37
C THR A 208 6.94 23.76 -10.97
N LEU A 209 7.62 22.74 -10.45
CA LEU A 209 7.41 22.25 -9.07
C LEU A 209 7.71 23.33 -8.04
N GLU A 210 8.70 24.19 -8.25
CA GLU A 210 9.05 25.30 -7.36
C GLU A 210 7.91 26.33 -7.19
N GLN A 211 7.02 26.43 -8.16
CA GLN A 211 5.91 27.38 -8.16
C GLN A 211 4.66 26.85 -7.45
N ILE A 212 4.70 25.64 -6.88
CA ILE A 212 3.56 25.03 -6.16
C ILE A 212 2.97 25.98 -5.12
N PRO A 213 3.73 26.61 -4.19
CA PRO A 213 3.14 27.47 -3.18
C PRO A 213 2.44 28.71 -3.77
N GLN A 214 3.02 29.33 -4.79
CA GLN A 214 2.45 30.48 -5.47
C GLN A 214 1.16 30.12 -6.20
N LEU A 215 1.16 29.01 -6.95
CA LEU A 215 -0.01 28.55 -7.69
C LEU A 215 -1.13 28.05 -6.78
N CYS A 216 -0.81 27.49 -5.61
CA CYS A 216 -1.80 27.13 -4.60
C CYS A 216 -2.61 28.35 -4.15
N THR A 217 -1.94 29.46 -3.88
CA THR A 217 -2.61 30.71 -3.50
C THR A 217 -3.41 31.28 -4.68
N GLN A 218 -2.83 31.33 -5.88
CA GLN A 218 -3.45 31.90 -7.07
C GLN A 218 -4.73 31.18 -7.50
N TYR A 219 -4.75 29.83 -7.41
CA TYR A 219 -5.89 29.00 -7.81
C TYR A 219 -6.77 28.57 -6.64
N ASN A 220 -6.51 29.08 -5.43
CA ASN A 220 -7.22 28.71 -4.19
C ASN A 220 -7.32 27.18 -4.02
N ILE A 221 -6.19 26.50 -4.11
CA ILE A 221 -6.11 25.04 -4.06
C ILE A 221 -6.49 24.52 -2.68
N HIS A 222 -7.31 23.48 -2.63
CA HIS A 222 -7.76 22.82 -1.40
C HIS A 222 -7.16 21.42 -1.22
N ASN A 223 -6.55 20.84 -2.25
CA ASN A 223 -5.92 19.53 -2.17
C ASN A 223 -4.84 19.43 -3.25
N ILE A 224 -3.75 18.76 -2.94
CA ILE A 224 -2.64 18.50 -3.87
C ILE A 224 -2.51 16.99 -4.07
N ILE A 225 -2.38 16.55 -5.33
CA ILE A 225 -2.15 15.14 -5.66
C ILE A 225 -0.81 15.01 -6.38
N ILE A 226 0.13 14.30 -5.74
CA ILE A 226 1.43 13.99 -6.34
C ILE A 226 1.27 12.76 -7.23
N ALA A 227 1.43 12.97 -8.55
CA ALA A 227 1.25 11.98 -9.60
C ALA A 227 2.54 11.79 -10.43
N ILE A 228 3.67 11.59 -9.76
CA ILE A 228 4.98 11.32 -10.38
C ILE A 228 5.53 10.01 -9.78
N PRO A 229 5.22 8.82 -10.34
CA PRO A 229 5.65 7.53 -9.79
C PRO A 229 7.17 7.34 -9.74
N THR A 230 7.90 8.01 -10.63
CA THR A 230 9.36 7.92 -10.74
C THR A 230 10.11 8.86 -9.78
N LEU A 231 9.39 9.72 -9.06
CA LEU A 231 10.01 10.66 -8.13
C LEU A 231 10.50 9.93 -6.88
N ARG A 232 11.80 10.00 -6.61
CA ARG A 232 12.47 9.29 -5.51
C ARG A 232 13.50 10.20 -4.84
N GLY A 233 13.96 9.76 -3.66
CA GLY A 233 15.08 10.37 -2.95
C GLY A 233 14.82 11.81 -2.53
N SER A 234 15.89 12.60 -2.49
CA SER A 234 15.88 14.02 -2.09
C SER A 234 14.91 14.87 -2.92
N ARG A 235 14.67 14.49 -4.19
CA ARG A 235 13.75 15.23 -5.07
C ARG A 235 12.28 15.03 -4.67
N LEU A 236 11.90 13.83 -4.24
CA LEU A 236 10.55 13.60 -3.69
C LEU A 236 10.36 14.38 -2.39
N ASN A 237 11.34 14.34 -1.48
CA ASN A 237 11.30 15.10 -0.23
C ASN A 237 11.13 16.59 -0.49
N HIS A 238 11.89 17.13 -1.45
CA HIS A 238 11.77 18.54 -1.82
C HIS A 238 10.38 18.90 -2.33
N VAL A 239 9.78 18.06 -3.18
CA VAL A 239 8.40 18.26 -3.67
C VAL A 239 7.38 18.15 -2.54
N ILE A 240 7.56 17.18 -1.63
CA ILE A 240 6.71 17.05 -0.45
C ILE A 240 6.82 18.32 0.42
N ASP A 241 8.02 18.82 0.67
CA ASP A 241 8.24 20.05 1.46
C ASP A 241 7.54 21.25 0.83
N LEU A 242 7.62 21.42 -0.50
CA LEU A 242 6.90 22.45 -1.23
C LEU A 242 5.37 22.31 -1.08
N CYS A 243 4.85 21.10 -1.21
CA CYS A 243 3.43 20.83 -1.05
C CYS A 243 2.95 21.09 0.39
N VAL A 244 3.70 20.61 1.38
CA VAL A 244 3.37 20.76 2.81
C VAL A 244 3.43 22.22 3.25
N SER A 245 4.34 23.03 2.69
CA SER A 245 4.42 24.48 2.98
C SER A 245 3.17 25.25 2.60
N THR A 246 2.31 24.69 1.75
CA THR A 246 1.03 25.31 1.35
C THR A 246 -0.09 25.11 2.37
N HIS A 247 0.10 24.28 3.39
CA HIS A 247 -0.91 23.83 4.35
C HIS A 247 -2.14 23.14 3.71
N CYS A 248 -2.07 22.79 2.42
CA CYS A 248 -3.10 21.98 1.76
C CYS A 248 -2.92 20.50 2.09
N PRO A 249 -4.01 19.72 2.25
CA PRO A 249 -3.91 18.26 2.26
C PRO A 249 -3.19 17.74 1.03
N VAL A 250 -2.24 16.83 1.24
CA VAL A 250 -1.43 16.24 0.17
C VAL A 250 -1.72 14.75 0.07
N GLN A 251 -1.99 14.29 -1.14
CA GLN A 251 -2.21 12.89 -1.48
C GLN A 251 -1.18 12.43 -2.51
N ILE A 252 -0.89 11.14 -2.50
CA ILE A 252 0.00 10.49 -3.45
C ILE A 252 -0.71 9.27 -4.06
N LEU A 253 -0.24 8.79 -5.20
CA LEU A 253 -0.72 7.55 -5.81
C LEU A 253 -0.57 6.37 -4.83
N SER A 254 -1.65 5.61 -4.62
CA SER A 254 -1.63 4.44 -3.72
C SER A 254 -0.76 3.32 -4.27
N ASP A 255 -0.83 3.09 -5.58
CA ASP A 255 -0.06 2.08 -6.30
C ASP A 255 0.23 2.59 -7.72
N PRO A 256 1.51 2.75 -8.09
CA PRO A 256 1.90 3.13 -9.45
C PRO A 256 1.39 2.18 -10.54
N GLN A 257 1.15 0.89 -10.24
CA GLN A 257 0.62 -0.09 -11.19
C GLN A 257 -0.86 0.16 -11.57
N LEU A 258 -1.56 0.99 -10.80
CA LEU A 258 -2.93 1.41 -11.14
C LEU A 258 -2.98 2.41 -12.29
N VAL A 259 -1.86 3.03 -12.67
CA VAL A 259 -1.79 3.98 -13.79
C VAL A 259 -2.15 3.26 -15.09
N GLY A 260 -3.15 3.80 -15.82
CA GLY A 260 -3.67 3.17 -17.03
C GLY A 260 -4.74 2.10 -16.82
N SER A 261 -5.07 1.72 -15.59
CA SER A 261 -6.14 0.75 -15.32
C SER A 261 -7.53 1.35 -15.50
N ASN A 262 -8.45 0.58 -16.08
CA ASN A 262 -9.86 0.96 -16.30
C ASN A 262 -10.80 0.44 -15.18
N GLY A 263 -10.27 -0.01 -14.05
CA GLY A 263 -11.03 -0.58 -12.93
C GLY A 263 -11.71 0.46 -12.02
N PRO A 264 -12.55 0.02 -11.05
CA PRO A 264 -13.12 0.91 -10.04
C PRO A 264 -12.01 1.51 -9.18
N GLN A 265 -11.89 2.83 -9.20
CA GLN A 265 -10.76 3.61 -8.69
C GLN A 265 -10.99 4.09 -7.23
N GLN A 266 -11.69 3.30 -6.40
CA GLN A 266 -11.73 3.54 -4.97
C GLN A 266 -10.33 3.27 -4.37
N GLY A 267 -9.77 4.28 -3.69
CA GLY A 267 -8.43 4.18 -3.09
C GLY A 267 -7.28 4.46 -4.07
N ALA A 268 -7.53 5.12 -5.20
CA ALA A 268 -6.51 5.53 -6.17
C ALA A 268 -5.42 6.43 -5.57
N PHE A 269 -5.81 7.29 -4.63
CA PHE A 269 -4.92 8.17 -3.89
C PHE A 269 -5.02 7.88 -2.40
N ARG A 270 -3.89 7.96 -1.72
CA ARG A 270 -3.78 7.90 -0.25
C ARG A 270 -3.15 9.19 0.28
N GLU A 271 -3.42 9.49 1.53
CA GLU A 271 -2.71 10.55 2.22
C GLU A 271 -1.21 10.21 2.33
N LEU A 272 -0.36 11.24 2.39
CA LEU A 272 1.05 11.05 2.70
C LEU A 272 1.18 10.40 4.08
N ASN A 273 2.12 9.49 4.19
CA ASN A 273 2.52 8.92 5.46
C ASN A 273 4.01 9.23 5.73
N THR A 274 4.43 8.99 6.95
CA THR A 274 5.80 9.26 7.38
C THR A 274 6.86 8.43 6.65
N ALA A 275 6.47 7.29 6.06
CA ALA A 275 7.36 6.46 5.24
C ALA A 275 7.72 7.12 3.89
N ASP A 276 6.84 7.99 3.37
CA ASP A 276 7.08 8.69 2.11
C ASP A 276 8.25 9.68 2.20
N PHE A 277 8.58 10.18 3.39
CA PHE A 277 9.73 11.06 3.62
C PHE A 277 11.10 10.37 3.49
N LEU A 278 11.17 9.03 3.55
CA LEU A 278 12.45 8.32 3.39
C LEU A 278 12.86 8.10 1.94
N SER A 279 11.93 8.13 1.02
CA SER A 279 12.16 8.08 -0.44
C SER A 279 13.16 6.99 -0.88
N ARG A 280 13.01 5.76 -0.36
CA ARG A 280 13.88 4.63 -0.70
C ARG A 280 13.39 3.90 -1.94
N ASP A 281 14.34 3.36 -2.71
CA ASP A 281 14.04 2.52 -3.87
C ASP A 281 13.38 1.20 -3.44
N GLU A 282 12.43 0.73 -4.24
CA GLU A 282 11.82 -0.57 -4.04
C GLU A 282 12.86 -1.69 -4.10
N VAL A 283 12.71 -2.68 -3.22
CA VAL A 283 13.58 -3.86 -3.18
C VAL A 283 13.12 -4.85 -4.25
N THR A 284 14.05 -5.30 -5.07
CA THR A 284 13.82 -6.38 -6.01
C THR A 284 14.15 -7.72 -5.34
N LEU A 285 13.14 -8.56 -5.10
CA LEU A 285 13.31 -9.86 -4.47
C LEU A 285 13.58 -10.97 -5.51
N ASP A 286 14.46 -11.91 -5.16
CA ASP A 286 14.58 -13.19 -5.87
C ASP A 286 13.48 -14.14 -5.37
N ASN A 287 12.30 -14.01 -5.97
CA ASN A 287 11.13 -14.80 -5.58
C ASN A 287 11.33 -16.31 -5.74
N GLU A 288 12.16 -16.77 -6.67
CA GLU A 288 12.42 -18.18 -6.88
C GLU A 288 13.23 -18.76 -5.72
N LYS A 289 14.31 -18.10 -5.32
CA LYS A 289 15.13 -18.53 -4.18
C LYS A 289 14.35 -18.48 -2.88
N ILE A 290 13.53 -17.44 -2.66
CA ILE A 290 12.68 -17.32 -1.46
C ILE A 290 11.61 -18.42 -1.45
N SER A 291 10.93 -18.65 -2.56
CA SER A 291 9.94 -19.73 -2.67
C SER A 291 10.57 -21.11 -2.42
N GLY A 292 11.81 -21.32 -2.87
CA GLY A 292 12.53 -22.58 -2.71
C GLY A 292 12.72 -23.03 -1.27
N TYR A 293 12.76 -22.10 -0.30
CA TYR A 293 12.91 -22.46 1.11
C TYR A 293 11.69 -22.19 2.00
N LEU A 294 10.64 -21.51 1.46
CA LEU A 294 9.43 -21.19 2.24
C LEU A 294 8.20 -21.99 1.79
N THR A 295 8.06 -22.25 0.49
CA THR A 295 6.85 -22.88 -0.04
C THR A 295 6.69 -24.30 0.50
N GLY A 296 5.52 -24.59 1.10
CA GLY A 296 5.21 -25.89 1.69
C GLY A 296 5.93 -26.21 3.00
N LYS A 297 6.82 -25.32 3.49
CA LYS A 297 7.59 -25.51 4.73
C LYS A 297 6.80 -25.07 5.97
N THR A 298 7.18 -25.61 7.14
CA THR A 298 6.72 -25.09 8.44
C THR A 298 7.68 -23.98 8.87
N VAL A 299 7.16 -22.76 8.98
CA VAL A 299 7.93 -21.55 9.30
C VAL A 299 7.56 -21.05 10.68
N LEU A 300 8.54 -20.90 11.57
CA LEU A 300 8.38 -20.32 12.90
C LEU A 300 8.89 -18.87 12.90
N VAL A 301 8.07 -17.93 13.34
CA VAL A 301 8.45 -16.54 13.57
C VAL A 301 8.32 -16.22 15.05
N THR A 302 9.44 -16.07 15.75
CA THR A 302 9.44 -15.64 17.18
C THR A 302 9.41 -14.11 17.25
N GLY A 303 8.70 -13.57 18.24
CA GLY A 303 8.41 -12.13 18.27
C GLY A 303 7.46 -11.74 17.12
N GLY A 304 6.60 -12.68 16.71
CA GLY A 304 5.72 -12.53 15.54
C GLY A 304 4.67 -11.44 15.68
N GLY A 305 4.30 -11.01 16.89
CA GLY A 305 3.44 -9.86 17.15
C GLY A 305 4.18 -8.50 17.11
N GLY A 306 5.52 -8.52 17.09
CA GLY A 306 6.33 -7.31 16.98
C GLY A 306 6.26 -6.64 15.59
N SER A 307 6.79 -5.41 15.47
CA SER A 307 6.71 -4.63 14.23
C SER A 307 7.32 -5.32 13.01
N ILE A 308 8.51 -5.93 13.14
CA ILE A 308 9.17 -6.65 12.04
C ILE A 308 8.64 -8.08 11.95
N GLY A 309 8.43 -8.76 13.07
CA GLY A 309 7.91 -10.13 13.11
C GLY A 309 6.54 -10.25 12.45
N SER A 310 5.63 -9.31 12.68
CA SER A 310 4.31 -9.29 12.05
C SER A 310 4.39 -9.09 10.53
N GLU A 311 5.31 -8.24 10.06
CA GLU A 311 5.52 -8.04 8.64
C GLU A 311 6.18 -9.25 7.98
N LEU A 312 7.13 -9.90 8.67
CA LEU A 312 7.67 -11.19 8.21
C LEU A 312 6.56 -12.23 8.04
N CYS A 313 5.65 -12.35 9.01
CA CYS A 313 4.49 -13.24 8.91
C CYS A 313 3.62 -12.91 7.69
N ARG A 314 3.31 -11.60 7.44
CA ARG A 314 2.54 -11.17 6.27
C ARG A 314 3.21 -11.55 4.96
N GLN A 315 4.52 -11.37 4.89
CA GLN A 315 5.28 -11.65 3.67
C GLN A 315 5.52 -13.15 3.46
N VAL A 316 5.81 -13.92 4.50
CA VAL A 316 5.91 -15.38 4.43
C VAL A 316 4.62 -16.01 3.89
N MET A 317 3.45 -15.50 4.30
CA MET A 317 2.16 -15.98 3.77
C MET A 317 2.01 -15.82 2.25
N ARG A 318 2.68 -14.86 1.62
CA ARG A 318 2.68 -14.69 0.15
C ARG A 318 3.36 -15.86 -0.57
N PHE A 319 4.32 -16.51 0.08
CA PHE A 319 5.05 -17.67 -0.45
C PHE A 319 4.40 -19.01 -0.12
N ARG A 320 3.16 -19.02 0.39
CA ARG A 320 2.34 -20.22 0.64
C ARG A 320 3.08 -21.28 1.47
N PRO A 321 3.48 -20.97 2.72
CA PRO A 321 4.07 -21.95 3.62
C PRO A 321 3.08 -23.08 3.88
N GLY A 322 3.58 -24.29 4.19
CA GLY A 322 2.75 -25.40 4.65
C GLY A 322 2.11 -25.10 6.01
N LYS A 323 2.84 -24.42 6.88
CA LYS A 323 2.34 -23.89 8.15
C LYS A 323 3.16 -22.67 8.58
N LEU A 324 2.49 -21.63 9.09
CA LEU A 324 3.12 -20.48 9.75
C LEU A 324 2.82 -20.54 11.25
N LEU A 325 3.87 -20.55 12.07
CA LEU A 325 3.81 -20.51 13.52
C LEU A 325 4.19 -19.10 13.99
N ILE A 326 3.27 -18.40 14.65
CA ILE A 326 3.48 -17.09 15.24
C ILE A 326 3.73 -17.31 16.72
N PHE A 327 4.98 -17.17 17.18
CA PHE A 327 5.36 -17.36 18.57
C PHE A 327 5.65 -16.01 19.21
N ASP A 328 4.89 -15.64 20.23
CA ASP A 328 5.06 -14.38 20.94
C ASP A 328 4.69 -14.52 22.41
N ILE A 329 5.28 -13.67 23.25
CA ILE A 329 4.92 -13.56 24.67
C ILE A 329 3.66 -12.70 24.87
N TYR A 330 3.39 -11.77 23.95
CA TYR A 330 2.29 -10.82 24.04
C TYR A 330 1.12 -11.24 23.15
N GLU A 331 0.06 -11.77 23.80
CA GLU A 331 -1.09 -12.37 23.12
C GLU A 331 -1.85 -11.40 22.22
N ASN A 332 -2.03 -10.13 22.64
CA ASN A 332 -2.90 -9.19 21.91
C ASN A 332 -2.38 -8.91 20.50
N CYS A 333 -1.10 -8.56 20.36
CA CYS A 333 -0.52 -8.30 19.04
C CYS A 333 -0.51 -9.55 18.14
N ALA A 334 -0.29 -10.74 18.73
CA ALA A 334 -0.34 -12.00 18.00
C ALA A 334 -1.77 -12.33 17.53
N TYR A 335 -2.77 -12.06 18.36
CA TYR A 335 -4.18 -12.23 18.02
C TYR A 335 -4.64 -11.26 16.93
N GLU A 336 -4.27 -9.97 17.03
CA GLU A 336 -4.59 -8.96 16.01
C GLU A 336 -4.02 -9.35 14.64
N LEU A 337 -2.77 -9.83 14.60
CA LEU A 337 -2.15 -10.34 13.38
C LEU A 337 -2.90 -11.55 12.81
N LEU A 338 -3.31 -12.50 13.65
CA LEU A 338 -4.11 -13.65 13.22
C LEU A 338 -5.41 -13.20 12.57
N MET A 339 -6.14 -12.27 13.20
CA MET A 339 -7.40 -11.73 12.66
C MET A 339 -7.18 -11.03 11.31
N GLU A 340 -6.11 -10.25 11.17
CA GLU A 340 -5.74 -9.60 9.90
C GLU A 340 -5.47 -10.64 8.80
N LEU A 341 -4.67 -11.66 9.08
CA LEU A 341 -4.35 -12.72 8.12
C LEU A 341 -5.59 -13.52 7.72
N GLN A 342 -6.47 -13.83 8.67
CA GLN A 342 -7.74 -14.50 8.38
C GLN A 342 -8.70 -13.65 7.54
N GLN A 343 -8.72 -12.34 7.76
CA GLN A 343 -9.51 -11.42 6.93
C GLN A 343 -8.99 -11.37 5.49
N ARG A 344 -7.68 -11.46 5.31
CA ARG A 344 -7.02 -11.34 4.00
C ARG A 344 -7.06 -12.64 3.19
N TYR A 345 -6.84 -13.78 3.83
CA TYR A 345 -6.65 -15.08 3.17
C TYR A 345 -7.79 -16.09 3.43
N GLY A 346 -8.77 -15.73 4.24
CA GLY A 346 -9.84 -16.62 4.67
C GLY A 346 -9.61 -17.21 6.06
N ARG A 347 -10.62 -17.92 6.62
CA ARG A 347 -10.54 -18.46 7.98
C ARG A 347 -9.68 -19.72 8.07
N ASP A 348 -9.65 -20.53 7.01
CA ASP A 348 -8.97 -21.84 6.97
C ASP A 348 -7.53 -21.69 6.46
N ILE A 349 -6.75 -20.80 7.11
CA ILE A 349 -5.34 -20.59 6.77
C ILE A 349 -4.41 -21.46 7.61
N PRO A 350 -3.24 -21.89 7.10
CA PRO A 350 -2.29 -22.71 7.83
C PRO A 350 -1.47 -21.86 8.82
N VAL A 351 -2.13 -21.11 9.70
CA VAL A 351 -1.49 -20.23 10.70
C VAL A 351 -1.88 -20.70 12.10
N THR A 352 -0.88 -20.85 12.97
CA THR A 352 -1.07 -21.18 14.38
C THR A 352 -0.36 -20.13 15.25
N VAL A 353 -1.09 -19.53 16.18
CA VAL A 353 -0.51 -18.63 17.20
C VAL A 353 -0.16 -19.44 18.42
N LEU A 354 1.06 -19.28 18.90
CA LEU A 354 1.64 -19.96 20.06
C LEU A 354 2.12 -18.90 21.05
N ILE A 355 1.52 -18.87 22.22
CA ILE A 355 1.94 -17.97 23.29
C ILE A 355 3.03 -18.63 24.11
N GLY A 356 4.16 -17.93 24.30
CA GLY A 356 5.30 -18.42 25.05
C GLY A 356 6.47 -17.45 25.02
N SER A 357 7.43 -17.70 25.92
CA SER A 357 8.67 -16.93 26.00
C SER A 357 9.85 -17.76 25.46
N ILE A 358 10.75 -17.15 24.69
CA ILE A 358 12.01 -17.77 24.25
C ILE A 358 12.94 -18.11 25.43
N ARG A 359 12.67 -17.59 26.60
CA ARG A 359 13.39 -17.92 27.86
C ARG A 359 13.03 -19.30 28.40
N ASP A 360 11.88 -19.83 28.01
CA ASP A 360 11.34 -21.12 28.41
C ASP A 360 11.75 -22.21 27.43
N LYS A 361 12.88 -22.88 27.70
CA LYS A 361 13.42 -23.95 26.83
C LYS A 361 12.41 -25.09 26.67
N LYS A 362 11.73 -25.49 27.77
CA LYS A 362 10.74 -26.57 27.72
C LYS A 362 9.59 -26.25 26.77
N ARG A 363 9.06 -25.01 26.84
CA ARG A 363 8.01 -24.57 25.92
C ARG A 363 8.47 -24.54 24.46
N LEU A 364 9.73 -24.15 24.21
CA LEU A 364 10.31 -24.20 22.87
C LEU A 364 10.38 -25.65 22.38
N ASP A 365 10.89 -26.60 23.18
CA ASP A 365 11.00 -28.00 22.80
C ASP A 365 9.62 -28.60 22.47
N GLU A 366 8.59 -28.33 23.29
CA GLU A 366 7.21 -28.74 22.97
C GLU A 366 6.74 -28.23 21.61
N VAL A 367 7.10 -26.98 21.25
CA VAL A 367 6.75 -26.38 19.95
C VAL A 367 7.49 -27.08 18.81
N PHE A 368 8.80 -27.33 18.96
CA PHE A 368 9.61 -27.97 17.94
C PHE A 368 9.21 -29.45 17.74
N GLU A 369 8.96 -30.18 18.83
CA GLU A 369 8.48 -31.56 18.79
C GLU A 369 7.08 -31.70 18.15
N THR A 370 6.20 -30.73 18.39
CA THR A 370 4.82 -30.80 17.89
C THR A 370 4.70 -30.40 16.43
N TYR A 371 5.43 -29.35 16.01
CA TYR A 371 5.20 -28.71 14.73
C TYR A 371 6.33 -28.89 13.72
N HIS A 372 7.50 -29.35 14.13
CA HIS A 372 8.69 -29.58 13.31
C HIS A 372 9.00 -28.41 12.36
N PRO A 373 9.22 -27.18 12.88
CA PRO A 373 9.55 -26.06 12.01
C PRO A 373 10.89 -26.28 11.32
N THR A 374 10.92 -26.09 10.01
CA THR A 374 12.15 -26.25 9.21
C THR A 374 12.85 -24.91 8.96
N VAL A 375 12.12 -23.78 9.12
CA VAL A 375 12.65 -22.42 8.98
C VAL A 375 12.27 -21.59 10.20
N VAL A 376 13.25 -20.90 10.79
CA VAL A 376 13.04 -20.04 11.95
C VAL A 376 13.48 -18.60 11.62
N PHE A 377 12.58 -17.65 11.82
CA PHE A 377 12.89 -16.22 11.85
C PHE A 377 12.82 -15.74 13.29
N HIS A 378 13.97 -15.31 13.83
CA HIS A 378 14.07 -14.89 15.22
C HIS A 378 14.05 -13.36 15.34
N ALA A 379 12.85 -12.80 15.63
CA ALA A 379 12.64 -11.36 15.83
C ALA A 379 12.34 -10.99 17.30
N ALA A 380 12.25 -11.97 18.22
CA ALA A 380 12.01 -11.72 19.61
C ALA A 380 13.24 -11.14 20.31
N ALA A 381 13.13 -9.93 20.88
CA ALA A 381 14.20 -9.30 21.66
C ALA A 381 13.65 -8.13 22.50
N HIS A 382 14.30 -7.83 23.61
CA HIS A 382 14.18 -6.54 24.27
C HIS A 382 15.06 -5.51 23.57
N LYS A 383 14.46 -4.44 23.00
CA LYS A 383 15.14 -3.49 22.09
C LYS A 383 15.33 -2.08 22.67
N HIS A 384 14.60 -1.73 23.74
CA HIS A 384 14.61 -0.36 24.28
C HIS A 384 15.86 -0.13 25.13
N VAL A 385 16.82 0.62 24.56
CA VAL A 385 18.11 0.91 25.21
C VAL A 385 17.94 1.45 26.64
N PRO A 386 17.15 2.51 26.91
CA PRO A 386 17.06 3.04 28.27
C PRO A 386 16.55 2.04 29.30
N LEU A 387 15.63 1.15 28.91
CA LEU A 387 15.08 0.13 29.81
C LEU A 387 16.11 -0.97 30.10
N MET A 388 16.92 -1.33 29.10
CA MET A 388 17.96 -2.36 29.26
C MET A 388 19.17 -1.84 30.05
N GLU A 389 19.43 -0.54 30.00
CA GLU A 389 20.40 0.08 30.91
C GLU A 389 19.99 -0.02 32.39
N ILE A 390 18.70 0.09 32.69
CA ILE A 390 18.12 -0.06 34.02
C ILE A 390 18.07 -1.54 34.42
N SER A 391 17.82 -2.45 33.47
CA SER A 391 17.57 -3.87 33.73
C SER A 391 18.49 -4.77 32.89
N PRO A 392 19.83 -4.72 33.10
CA PRO A 392 20.79 -5.45 32.26
C PRO A 392 20.65 -6.97 32.35
N ALA A 393 20.32 -7.51 33.51
CA ALA A 393 20.07 -8.94 33.70
C ALA A 393 18.89 -9.43 32.84
N GLU A 394 17.82 -8.65 32.73
CA GLU A 394 16.68 -9.01 31.88
C GLU A 394 17.03 -8.95 30.38
N ALA A 395 17.90 -8.01 29.95
CA ALA A 395 18.42 -7.98 28.58
C ALA A 395 19.19 -9.27 28.26
N VAL A 396 20.07 -9.74 29.18
CA VAL A 396 20.84 -10.98 29.02
C VAL A 396 19.91 -12.20 29.01
N LYS A 397 19.02 -12.34 29.98
CA LYS A 397 18.07 -13.47 30.06
C LYS A 397 17.23 -13.61 28.81
N ASN A 398 16.71 -12.49 28.30
CA ASN A 398 15.85 -12.53 27.15
C ASN A 398 16.65 -12.64 25.83
N ASN A 399 17.58 -11.71 25.60
CA ASN A 399 18.24 -11.63 24.29
C ASN A 399 19.29 -12.73 24.13
N VAL A 400 20.17 -12.93 25.13
CA VAL A 400 21.28 -13.90 25.03
C VAL A 400 20.81 -15.30 25.31
N LEU A 401 20.27 -15.54 26.53
CA LEU A 401 19.90 -16.90 26.96
C LEU A 401 18.66 -17.38 26.18
N GLY A 402 17.70 -16.51 25.89
CA GLY A 402 16.56 -16.84 25.05
C GLY A 402 16.97 -17.22 23.62
N THR A 403 17.90 -16.50 23.01
CA THR A 403 18.46 -16.88 21.68
C THR A 403 19.21 -18.20 21.74
N LYS A 404 20.03 -18.42 22.79
CA LYS A 404 20.71 -19.70 23.00
C LYS A 404 19.71 -20.86 23.10
N ASN A 405 18.66 -20.73 23.92
CA ASN A 405 17.62 -21.74 24.05
C ASN A 405 16.98 -22.07 22.70
N LEU A 406 16.62 -21.03 21.94
CA LEU A 406 15.96 -21.20 20.63
C LEU A 406 16.90 -21.87 19.60
N LEU A 407 18.19 -21.48 19.56
CA LEU A 407 19.19 -22.11 18.71
C LEU A 407 19.43 -23.58 19.09
N THR A 408 19.46 -23.88 20.41
CA THR A 408 19.60 -25.26 20.90
C THR A 408 18.39 -26.10 20.47
N SER A 409 17.16 -25.65 20.72
CA SER A 409 15.95 -26.37 20.28
C SER A 409 15.92 -26.54 18.75
N ALA A 410 16.29 -25.50 18.00
CA ALA A 410 16.34 -25.56 16.53
C ALA A 410 17.37 -26.60 16.01
N SER A 411 18.55 -26.69 16.65
CA SER A 411 19.59 -27.63 16.31
C SER A 411 19.23 -29.08 16.67
N GLU A 412 18.50 -29.28 17.79
CA GLU A 412 18.05 -30.60 18.26
C GLU A 412 16.90 -31.17 17.43
N HIS A 413 16.21 -30.35 16.58
CA HIS A 413 15.01 -30.72 15.82
C HIS A 413 15.12 -30.44 14.31
N ASP A 414 16.31 -30.62 13.73
CA ASP A 414 16.58 -30.61 12.28
C ASP A 414 16.07 -29.36 11.54
N VAL A 415 16.19 -28.18 12.15
CA VAL A 415 15.91 -26.92 11.45
C VAL A 415 16.91 -26.69 10.33
N GLU A 416 16.41 -26.45 9.12
CA GLU A 416 17.24 -26.22 7.94
C GLU A 416 17.86 -24.82 7.92
N ARG A 417 17.08 -23.81 8.35
CA ARG A 417 17.48 -22.39 8.32
C ARG A 417 17.06 -21.64 9.56
N PHE A 418 17.99 -20.84 10.08
CA PHE A 418 17.77 -19.97 11.22
C PHE A 418 18.24 -18.55 10.88
N VAL A 419 17.32 -17.60 10.85
CA VAL A 419 17.59 -16.21 10.50
C VAL A 419 17.32 -15.32 11.70
N GLN A 420 18.39 -14.77 12.27
CA GLN A 420 18.32 -13.87 13.42
C GLN A 420 18.30 -12.42 13.00
N LEU A 421 17.38 -11.63 13.52
CA LEU A 421 17.42 -10.19 13.38
C LEU A 421 18.47 -9.60 14.32
N SER A 422 19.37 -8.76 13.78
CA SER A 422 20.35 -7.99 14.52
C SER A 422 20.18 -6.48 14.28
N THR A 423 21.13 -5.69 14.75
CA THR A 423 21.03 -4.22 14.72
C THR A 423 22.41 -3.59 14.55
N ASP A 424 22.45 -2.36 13.99
CA ASP A 424 23.59 -1.46 13.98
C ASP A 424 24.23 -1.24 15.36
N LYS A 425 23.42 -1.29 16.42
CA LYS A 425 23.86 -1.11 17.81
C LYS A 425 24.70 -2.26 18.35
N ALA A 426 24.79 -3.39 17.65
CA ALA A 426 25.71 -4.49 17.93
C ALA A 426 27.16 -4.19 17.54
N VAL A 427 27.38 -3.15 16.72
CA VAL A 427 28.70 -2.66 16.29
C VAL A 427 29.25 -1.71 17.34
N ASN A 428 30.47 -1.97 17.85
CA ASN A 428 31.11 -1.16 18.88
C ASN A 428 30.10 -0.69 19.95
N PRO A 429 29.44 -1.63 20.67
CA PRO A 429 28.27 -1.30 21.45
C PRO A 429 28.60 -0.31 22.60
N THR A 430 27.72 0.65 22.82
CA THR A 430 27.77 1.60 23.96
C THR A 430 26.63 1.34 24.94
N SER A 431 25.76 0.37 24.61
CA SER A 431 24.59 0.00 25.41
C SER A 431 24.58 -1.50 25.73
N VAL A 432 23.96 -1.84 26.85
CA VAL A 432 23.71 -3.24 27.25
C VAL A 432 22.91 -3.98 26.17
N MET A 433 21.87 -3.34 25.60
CA MET A 433 21.08 -3.94 24.53
C MET A 433 21.95 -4.27 23.30
N GLY A 434 22.77 -3.32 22.83
CA GLY A 434 23.69 -3.53 21.71
C GLY A 434 24.69 -4.65 22.01
N CYS A 435 25.27 -4.68 23.22
CA CYS A 435 26.18 -5.73 23.69
C CYS A 435 25.50 -7.11 23.67
N THR A 436 24.27 -7.24 24.16
CA THR A 436 23.53 -8.52 24.09
C THR A 436 23.27 -8.97 22.67
N LYS A 437 22.99 -8.07 21.73
CA LYS A 437 22.80 -8.39 20.30
C LYS A 437 24.11 -8.84 19.65
N ARG A 438 25.24 -8.23 20.04
CA ARG A 438 26.57 -8.69 19.58
C ARG A 438 26.85 -10.13 20.04
N ILE A 439 26.55 -10.46 21.31
CA ILE A 439 26.68 -11.84 21.80
C ILE A 439 25.78 -12.80 21.02
N CYS A 440 24.56 -12.37 20.64
CA CYS A 440 23.68 -13.18 19.79
C CYS A 440 24.30 -13.44 18.40
N GLU A 441 24.98 -12.45 17.78
CA GLU A 441 25.72 -12.68 16.53
C GLU A 441 26.83 -13.72 16.71
N MET A 442 27.57 -13.67 17.83
CA MET A 442 28.59 -14.68 18.15
C MET A 442 27.97 -16.07 18.36
N LEU A 443 26.80 -16.18 18.98
CA LEU A 443 26.06 -17.45 19.09
C LEU A 443 25.71 -18.02 17.72
N ILE A 444 25.24 -17.19 16.78
CA ILE A 444 24.96 -17.62 15.40
C ILE A 444 26.22 -18.22 14.75
N GLN A 445 27.37 -17.56 14.89
CA GLN A 445 28.63 -18.03 14.32
C GLN A 445 29.09 -19.36 14.94
N THR A 446 28.95 -19.50 16.27
CA THR A 446 29.35 -20.73 17.00
C THR A 446 28.44 -21.92 16.66
N PHE A 447 27.13 -21.72 16.54
CA PHE A 447 26.21 -22.80 16.16
C PHE A 447 26.41 -23.24 14.71
N ALA A 448 26.64 -22.31 13.79
CA ALA A 448 26.88 -22.65 12.39
C ALA A 448 28.11 -23.54 12.16
N GLY A 449 29.12 -23.43 13.01
CA GLY A 449 30.31 -24.30 12.96
C GLY A 449 30.09 -25.73 13.48
N ASN A 450 29.00 -25.96 14.22
CA ASN A 450 28.73 -27.21 14.92
C ASN A 450 27.46 -27.96 14.45
N THR A 451 26.73 -27.42 13.48
CA THR A 451 25.46 -27.99 12.98
C THR A 451 25.35 -27.82 11.46
N ASP A 452 24.54 -28.64 10.80
CA ASP A 452 24.20 -28.49 9.37
C ASP A 452 23.17 -27.36 9.14
N MET A 453 22.60 -26.79 10.19
CA MET A 453 21.65 -25.70 10.14
C MET A 453 22.30 -24.42 9.59
N LYS A 454 21.72 -23.85 8.55
CA LYS A 454 22.16 -22.57 7.97
C LYS A 454 21.76 -21.40 8.87
N CYS A 455 22.61 -21.08 9.86
CA CYS A 455 22.39 -19.98 10.79
C CYS A 455 22.97 -18.68 10.25
N VAL A 456 22.18 -17.60 10.23
CA VAL A 456 22.65 -16.28 9.82
C VAL A 456 22.07 -15.18 10.72
N ALA A 457 22.82 -14.09 10.88
CA ALA A 457 22.32 -12.86 11.49
C ALA A 457 22.16 -11.78 10.42
N VAL A 458 21.12 -10.93 10.54
CA VAL A 458 20.86 -9.82 9.63
C VAL A 458 20.89 -8.53 10.41
N ARG A 459 21.89 -7.71 10.13
CA ARG A 459 22.16 -6.43 10.78
C ARG A 459 21.60 -5.28 9.95
N PHE A 460 20.81 -4.42 10.59
CA PHE A 460 20.25 -3.21 9.97
C PHE A 460 19.99 -2.13 11.02
N GLY A 461 19.78 -0.89 10.57
CA GLY A 461 19.52 0.25 11.42
C GLY A 461 18.08 0.36 11.92
N ASN A 462 17.58 1.59 12.08
CA ASN A 462 16.22 1.80 12.59
C ASN A 462 15.18 1.51 11.50
N VAL A 463 14.01 1.05 11.93
CA VAL A 463 12.84 0.90 11.06
C VAL A 463 11.77 1.93 11.41
N LEU A 464 11.18 2.57 10.38
CA LEU A 464 10.17 3.60 10.53
C LEU A 464 8.87 3.05 11.11
N GLY A 465 8.24 3.86 11.98
CA GLY A 465 6.92 3.55 12.50
C GLY A 465 6.88 2.33 13.46
N SER A 466 8.03 1.79 13.88
CA SER A 466 8.05 0.70 14.86
C SER A 466 7.59 1.18 16.23
N HIS A 467 6.92 0.30 16.99
CA HIS A 467 6.42 0.62 18.33
C HIS A 467 7.52 1.21 19.23
N GLY A 468 7.23 2.37 19.84
CA GLY A 468 8.14 3.07 20.73
C GLY A 468 9.34 3.73 20.05
N SER A 469 9.36 3.86 18.71
CA SER A 469 10.39 4.60 17.97
C SER A 469 10.15 6.10 17.97
N VAL A 470 11.11 6.86 17.42
CA VAL A 470 11.13 8.33 17.45
C VAL A 470 9.93 8.97 16.72
N ILE A 471 9.48 8.40 15.60
CA ILE A 471 8.36 8.97 14.81
C ILE A 471 7.03 8.91 15.59
N PRO A 472 6.54 7.77 16.08
CA PRO A 472 5.34 7.73 16.93
C PRO A 472 5.44 8.63 18.17
N LEU A 473 6.65 8.81 18.73
CA LEU A 473 6.86 9.71 19.84
C LEU A 473 6.62 11.16 19.41
N PHE A 474 7.23 11.60 18.30
CA PHE A 474 7.05 12.95 17.76
C PHE A 474 5.59 13.23 17.39
N GLU A 475 4.94 12.29 16.71
CA GLU A 475 3.51 12.40 16.38
C GLU A 475 2.64 12.58 17.63
N ALA A 476 2.90 11.79 18.68
CA ALA A 476 2.17 11.89 19.94
C ALA A 476 2.42 13.23 20.64
N GLN A 477 3.64 13.77 20.57
CA GLN A 477 4.00 15.07 21.14
C GLN A 477 3.35 16.21 20.33
N ILE A 478 3.40 16.16 19.00
CA ILE A 478 2.78 17.17 18.13
C ILE A 478 1.26 17.20 18.35
N LYS A 479 0.59 16.05 18.39
CA LYS A 479 -0.87 15.95 18.65
C LYS A 479 -1.27 16.49 20.02
N LYS A 480 -0.35 16.51 21.00
CA LYS A 480 -0.56 17.09 22.34
C LYS A 480 -0.23 18.59 22.41
N GLY A 481 0.23 19.21 21.32
CA GLY A 481 0.63 20.63 21.28
C GLY A 481 2.10 20.87 21.64
N GLY A 482 2.94 19.84 21.68
CA GLY A 482 4.37 19.95 21.91
C GLY A 482 4.79 19.99 23.39
N PRO A 483 6.08 20.29 23.69
CA PRO A 483 7.16 20.42 22.71
C PRO A 483 7.59 19.07 22.11
N VAL A 484 8.19 19.10 20.92
CA VAL A 484 8.89 17.94 20.35
C VAL A 484 10.26 17.81 21.01
N THR A 485 10.56 16.64 21.61
CA THR A 485 11.81 16.45 22.35
C THR A 485 12.85 15.73 21.50
N LEU A 486 14.04 16.33 21.36
CA LEU A 486 15.17 15.80 20.62
C LEU A 486 16.37 15.63 21.58
N THR A 487 17.10 14.53 21.45
CA THR A 487 18.23 14.23 22.35
C THR A 487 19.46 15.04 22.00
N ASP A 488 19.76 15.25 20.71
CA ASP A 488 20.85 16.12 20.26
C ASP A 488 20.54 16.70 18.87
N PRO A 489 20.91 17.95 18.56
CA PRO A 489 20.65 18.55 17.24
C PRO A 489 21.37 17.87 16.08
N ASN A 490 22.51 17.23 16.34
CA ASN A 490 23.36 16.59 15.33
C ASN A 490 23.17 15.08 15.25
N ILE A 491 22.20 14.52 15.99
CA ILE A 491 21.97 13.08 15.99
C ILE A 491 21.47 12.61 14.63
N GLU A 492 22.12 11.58 14.11
CA GLU A 492 21.78 10.96 12.83
C GLU A 492 21.45 9.49 13.02
N ARG A 493 20.52 8.98 12.22
CA ARG A 493 20.13 7.58 12.20
C ARG A 493 19.88 7.09 10.80
N TYR A 494 20.23 5.84 10.57
CA TYR A 494 19.79 5.12 9.38
C TYR A 494 18.34 4.70 9.53
N PHE A 495 17.56 4.86 8.46
CA PHE A 495 16.17 4.41 8.45
C PHE A 495 15.85 3.53 7.25
N MET A 496 14.95 2.60 7.48
CA MET A 496 14.38 1.71 6.48
C MET A 496 12.88 1.54 6.77
N THR A 497 12.07 1.22 5.77
CA THR A 497 10.67 0.86 6.02
C THR A 497 10.58 -0.55 6.59
N ILE A 498 9.53 -0.83 7.38
CA ILE A 498 9.32 -2.18 7.93
C ILE A 498 9.14 -3.22 6.82
N PRO A 499 8.33 -2.96 5.74
CA PRO A 499 8.25 -3.88 4.61
C PRO A 499 9.59 -4.15 3.93
N GLU A 500 10.41 -3.12 3.69
CA GLU A 500 11.74 -3.26 3.08
C GLU A 500 12.65 -4.12 3.95
N ALA A 501 12.71 -3.87 5.26
CA ALA A 501 13.50 -4.66 6.20
C ALA A 501 13.09 -6.14 6.18
N ALA A 502 11.78 -6.42 6.23
CA ALA A 502 11.27 -7.79 6.16
C ALA A 502 11.62 -8.48 4.83
N GLN A 503 11.50 -7.77 3.70
CA GLN A 503 11.88 -8.26 2.37
C GLN A 503 13.36 -8.66 2.32
N LEU A 504 14.25 -7.79 2.78
CA LEU A 504 15.68 -8.05 2.78
C LEU A 504 16.08 -9.15 3.77
N VAL A 505 15.37 -9.31 4.89
CA VAL A 505 15.55 -10.44 5.82
C VAL A 505 15.16 -11.76 5.15
N LEU A 506 14.04 -11.82 4.41
CA LEU A 506 13.68 -13.00 3.63
C LEU A 506 14.72 -13.30 2.55
N GLN A 507 15.21 -12.27 1.87
CA GLN A 507 16.26 -12.43 0.85
C GLN A 507 17.58 -12.91 1.45
N ALA A 508 17.98 -12.39 2.62
CA ALA A 508 19.14 -12.85 3.36
C ALA A 508 19.00 -14.33 3.79
N GLY A 509 17.79 -14.74 4.18
CA GLY A 509 17.46 -16.13 4.43
C GLY A 509 17.64 -17.02 3.21
N ALA A 510 17.32 -16.54 2.00
CA ALA A 510 17.54 -17.27 0.76
C ALA A 510 19.04 -17.44 0.43
N LEU A 511 19.85 -16.42 0.74
CA LEU A 511 21.30 -16.40 0.54
C LEU A 511 22.08 -17.11 1.68
N ALA A 512 21.40 -17.64 2.71
CA ALA A 512 22.02 -18.08 3.94
C ALA A 512 23.17 -19.09 3.72
N GLU A 513 24.37 -18.64 4.06
CA GLU A 513 25.58 -19.43 4.24
C GLU A 513 25.91 -19.45 5.73
N GLY A 514 26.20 -20.62 6.30
CA GLY A 514 26.33 -20.81 7.73
C GLY A 514 27.31 -19.84 8.40
N GLY A 515 26.87 -19.22 9.53
CA GLY A 515 27.66 -18.32 10.34
C GLY A 515 27.81 -16.90 9.81
N SER A 516 27.18 -16.56 8.67
CA SER A 516 27.31 -15.24 8.06
C SER A 516 26.53 -14.18 8.81
N ILE A 517 27.12 -12.99 8.93
CA ILE A 517 26.43 -11.77 9.37
C ILE A 517 26.16 -10.93 8.12
N TYR A 518 24.91 -10.85 7.74
CA TYR A 518 24.48 -9.98 6.64
C TYR A 518 24.24 -8.58 7.14
N VAL A 519 24.68 -7.59 6.37
CA VAL A 519 24.49 -6.17 6.64
C VAL A 519 23.64 -5.59 5.51
N LEU A 520 22.51 -5.01 5.87
CA LEU A 520 21.61 -4.40 4.89
C LEU A 520 22.09 -2.98 4.51
N ASP A 521 21.94 -2.65 3.23
CA ASP A 521 22.18 -1.29 2.74
C ASP A 521 21.14 -0.32 3.33
N MET A 522 21.60 0.52 4.23
CA MET A 522 20.75 1.50 4.89
C MET A 522 20.65 2.84 4.14
N GLY A 523 21.37 3.01 3.02
CA GLY A 523 21.45 4.29 2.32
C GLY A 523 22.08 5.38 3.17
N GLU A 524 21.68 6.64 2.94
CA GLU A 524 22.22 7.79 3.68
C GLU A 524 21.59 7.94 5.06
N PRO A 525 22.37 8.38 6.07
CA PRO A 525 21.83 8.68 7.38
C PRO A 525 20.95 9.93 7.35
N VAL A 526 19.91 9.94 8.18
CA VAL A 526 18.94 11.04 8.29
C VAL A 526 19.15 11.78 9.61
N LYS A 527 19.27 13.12 9.55
CA LYS A 527 19.27 13.97 10.75
C LYS A 527 17.90 13.97 11.40
N ILE A 528 17.84 13.59 12.68
CA ILE A 528 16.57 13.52 13.41
C ILE A 528 15.94 14.91 13.58
N MET A 529 16.74 15.97 13.63
CA MET A 529 16.28 17.37 13.62
C MET A 529 15.46 17.67 12.36
N ASP A 530 15.93 17.25 11.18
CA ASP A 530 15.24 17.53 9.92
C ASP A 530 13.95 16.73 9.82
N LEU A 531 13.98 15.47 10.25
CA LEU A 531 12.78 14.63 10.37
C LEU A 531 11.74 15.26 11.33
N ALA A 532 12.17 15.80 12.47
CA ALA A 532 11.29 16.50 13.41
C ALA A 532 10.64 17.72 12.77
N LYS A 533 11.41 18.55 12.07
CA LYS A 533 10.91 19.72 11.36
C LYS A 533 9.90 19.36 10.26
N GLN A 534 10.19 18.33 9.48
CA GLN A 534 9.27 17.84 8.44
C GLN A 534 7.95 17.35 9.03
N LEU A 535 8.00 16.56 10.12
CA LEU A 535 6.80 16.09 10.80
C LEU A 535 5.97 17.24 11.39
N ILE A 536 6.61 18.23 12.01
CA ILE A 536 5.94 19.40 12.54
C ILE A 536 5.17 20.14 11.44
N ARG A 537 5.82 20.38 10.29
CA ARG A 537 5.16 21.00 9.12
C ARG A 537 4.05 20.14 8.56
N PHE A 538 4.26 18.84 8.48
CA PHE A 538 3.26 17.89 8.00
C PHE A 538 1.95 17.95 8.82
N TYR A 539 2.05 18.21 10.14
CA TYR A 539 0.89 18.42 11.01
C TYR A 539 0.37 19.85 11.01
N GLY A 540 0.87 20.73 10.12
CA GLY A 540 0.38 22.09 9.95
C GLY A 540 0.96 23.11 10.94
N TYR A 541 2.05 22.77 11.62
CA TYR A 541 2.75 23.68 12.53
C TYR A 541 4.05 24.19 11.91
N GLU A 542 4.57 25.31 12.43
CA GLU A 542 5.85 25.86 12.02
C GLU A 542 6.90 25.64 13.13
N PRO A 543 8.02 24.94 12.83
CA PRO A 543 9.06 24.65 13.82
C PRO A 543 9.67 25.92 14.44
N GLY A 544 9.70 26.00 15.77
CA GLY A 544 10.26 27.12 16.50
C GLY A 544 9.36 28.37 16.58
N VAL A 545 8.20 28.38 15.90
CA VAL A 545 7.23 29.48 15.95
C VAL A 545 6.02 29.08 16.80
N ASN A 546 5.27 28.07 16.37
CA ASN A 546 4.10 27.55 17.09
C ASN A 546 4.25 26.10 17.57
N MET A 547 5.41 25.47 17.28
CA MET A 547 5.79 24.15 17.80
C MET A 547 7.28 24.19 18.20
N GLU A 548 7.53 24.15 19.51
CA GLU A 548 8.87 24.15 20.07
C GLU A 548 9.58 22.79 19.87
N ILE A 549 10.88 22.82 19.53
CA ILE A 549 11.77 21.66 19.58
C ILE A 549 12.71 21.84 20.77
N LYS A 550 12.57 20.96 21.76
CA LYS A 550 13.33 21.01 23.01
C LYS A 550 14.47 19.98 22.99
N ILE A 551 15.71 20.43 23.20
CA ILE A 551 16.86 19.54 23.35
C ILE A 551 16.91 19.03 24.79
N VAL A 552 16.92 17.69 24.98
CA VAL A 552 16.85 17.04 26.31
C VAL A 552 18.14 16.33 26.73
N GLY A 553 19.17 16.28 25.85
CA GLY A 553 20.42 15.57 26.05
C GLY A 553 20.38 14.09 25.64
N LEU A 554 21.56 13.52 25.32
CA LEU A 554 21.70 12.12 24.97
C LEU A 554 21.34 11.21 26.14
N ARG A 555 20.65 10.12 25.86
CA ARG A 555 20.28 9.10 26.83
C ARG A 555 21.48 8.18 27.10
N PRO A 556 21.55 7.53 28.29
CA PRO A 556 22.54 6.49 28.55
C PRO A 556 22.52 5.41 27.47
N GLY A 557 23.69 5.03 26.96
CA GLY A 557 23.84 4.04 25.89
C GLY A 557 23.54 4.56 24.49
N GLU A 558 23.14 5.82 24.31
CA GLU A 558 22.83 6.41 22.99
C GLU A 558 24.08 7.00 22.34
N LYS A 559 24.31 6.62 21.07
CA LYS A 559 25.37 7.20 20.22
C LYS A 559 24.86 8.41 19.45
N LEU A 560 25.76 9.34 19.13
CA LEU A 560 25.46 10.44 18.21
C LEU A 560 25.28 9.93 16.77
N TYR A 561 26.18 9.04 16.35
CA TYR A 561 26.20 8.37 15.04
C TYR A 561 26.21 6.85 15.23
N GLU A 562 25.45 6.11 14.45
CA GLU A 562 25.44 4.66 14.46
C GLU A 562 26.33 4.10 13.33
N GLU A 563 26.99 2.98 13.60
CA GLU A 563 27.88 2.30 12.68
C GLU A 563 27.23 0.98 12.21
N LEU A 564 27.29 0.68 10.94
CA LEU A 564 26.75 -0.57 10.39
C LEU A 564 27.77 -1.71 10.43
N MET A 565 29.05 -1.37 10.44
CA MET A 565 30.17 -2.32 10.41
C MET A 565 31.31 -1.84 11.30
N MET A 566 32.09 -2.79 11.82
CA MET A 566 33.33 -2.51 12.51
C MET A 566 34.45 -2.18 11.49
N ASP A 567 35.48 -1.45 11.91
CA ASP A 567 36.62 -1.09 11.05
C ASP A 567 37.29 -2.33 10.44
N GLU A 568 37.39 -3.41 11.20
CA GLU A 568 37.94 -4.68 10.74
C GLU A 568 37.06 -5.39 9.70
N GLU A 569 35.76 -5.14 9.72
CA GLU A 569 34.78 -5.69 8.75
C GLU A 569 34.75 -4.88 7.45
N GLN A 570 35.03 -3.54 7.49
CA GLN A 570 34.98 -2.66 6.31
C GLN A 570 35.97 -3.06 5.22
N GLY A 571 37.20 -3.46 5.59
CA GLY A 571 38.23 -3.87 4.62
C GLY A 571 38.03 -5.26 3.99
N LYS A 572 37.12 -6.07 4.53
CA LYS A 572 36.88 -7.46 4.13
C LYS A 572 35.44 -7.75 3.71
N MET A 573 34.63 -6.69 3.52
CA MET A 573 33.25 -6.84 3.13
C MET A 573 33.13 -7.49 1.75
N ARG A 574 32.28 -8.52 1.63
CA ARG A 574 31.93 -9.14 0.36
C ARG A 574 30.53 -8.72 -0.08
N ARG A 575 30.37 -8.39 -1.35
CA ARG A 575 29.06 -8.22 -1.94
C ARG A 575 28.40 -9.57 -2.13
N THR A 576 27.10 -9.66 -1.88
CA THR A 576 26.30 -10.82 -2.27
C THR A 576 25.79 -10.64 -3.72
N GLU A 577 25.07 -11.62 -4.22
CA GLU A 577 24.35 -11.50 -5.50
C GLU A 577 23.27 -10.39 -5.46
N HIS A 578 22.81 -10.04 -4.26
CA HIS A 578 21.82 -8.98 -4.05
C HIS A 578 22.51 -7.66 -3.71
N ASN A 579 22.24 -6.61 -4.50
CA ASN A 579 22.92 -5.30 -4.42
C ASN A 579 22.73 -4.56 -3.06
N LYS A 580 21.68 -4.87 -2.30
CA LYS A 580 21.39 -4.27 -0.99
C LYS A 580 21.77 -5.15 0.21
N ILE A 581 22.47 -6.27 0.00
CA ILE A 581 22.89 -7.17 1.08
C ILE A 581 24.39 -7.43 0.97
N PHE A 582 25.10 -7.13 2.05
CA PHE A 582 26.54 -7.35 2.17
C PHE A 582 26.82 -8.42 3.23
N VAL A 583 27.98 -9.05 3.18
CA VAL A 583 28.45 -10.03 4.19
C VAL A 583 29.61 -9.43 4.94
N ALA A 584 29.47 -9.32 6.27
CA ALA A 584 30.58 -9.04 7.17
C ALA A 584 31.43 -10.30 7.34
N SER A 585 32.75 -10.14 7.35
CA SER A 585 33.67 -11.25 7.57
C SER A 585 33.47 -11.89 8.95
N PRO A 586 33.41 -13.23 9.04
CA PRO A 586 33.35 -13.91 10.33
C PRO A 586 34.60 -13.62 11.17
N ARG A 587 34.42 -13.56 12.48
CA ARG A 587 35.54 -13.48 13.44
C ARG A 587 35.90 -14.87 13.91
N ASP A 588 37.20 -15.08 14.16
CA ASP A 588 37.65 -16.25 14.89
C ASP A 588 37.20 -16.10 16.36
N ILE A 589 36.42 -17.07 16.85
CA ILE A 589 35.91 -17.12 18.21
C ILE A 589 36.55 -18.32 18.89
N ASP A 590 37.29 -18.06 19.98
CA ASP A 590 37.72 -19.16 20.87
C ASP A 590 36.50 -19.73 21.60
N LEU A 591 36.06 -20.90 21.16
CA LEU A 591 34.84 -21.53 21.62
C LEU A 591 34.90 -21.84 23.14
N ALA A 592 36.08 -22.29 23.67
CA ALA A 592 36.21 -22.63 25.08
C ALA A 592 36.05 -21.37 25.95
N VAL A 593 36.72 -20.29 25.58
CA VAL A 593 36.64 -19.01 26.28
C VAL A 593 35.23 -18.44 26.18
N PHE A 594 34.64 -18.48 24.99
CA PHE A 594 33.29 -17.95 24.76
C PHE A 594 32.23 -18.66 25.62
N TYR A 595 32.24 -20.00 25.65
CA TYR A 595 31.24 -20.75 26.41
C TYR A 595 31.46 -20.59 27.92
N GLN A 596 32.72 -20.48 28.42
CA GLN A 596 32.97 -20.18 29.81
C GLN A 596 32.43 -18.80 30.20
N GLN A 597 32.74 -17.76 29.44
CA GLN A 597 32.24 -16.41 29.67
C GLN A 597 30.70 -16.34 29.60
N LEU A 598 30.08 -17.11 28.69
CA LEU A 598 28.64 -17.22 28.57
C LEU A 598 27.99 -17.86 29.80
N GLN A 599 28.63 -18.85 30.40
CA GLN A 599 28.19 -19.47 31.67
C GLN A 599 28.27 -18.47 32.82
N ASP A 600 29.38 -17.75 32.95
CA ASP A 600 29.58 -16.74 33.98
C ASP A 600 28.55 -15.61 33.85
N LEU A 601 28.30 -15.14 32.62
CA LEU A 601 27.28 -14.15 32.33
C LEU A 601 25.87 -14.65 32.66
N ALA A 602 25.57 -15.92 32.35
CA ALA A 602 24.29 -16.53 32.67
C ALA A 602 24.05 -16.63 34.18
N ALA A 603 25.06 -17.02 34.93
CA ALA A 603 25.00 -17.09 36.39
C ALA A 603 24.76 -15.70 37.01
N ALA A 604 25.53 -14.70 36.62
CA ALA A 604 25.34 -13.32 37.07
C ALA A 604 23.93 -12.80 36.73
N ALA A 605 23.43 -13.05 35.51
CA ALA A 605 22.10 -12.61 35.11
C ALA A 605 20.97 -13.31 35.89
N GLN A 606 21.08 -14.63 36.18
CA GLN A 606 20.07 -15.36 36.95
C GLN A 606 19.88 -14.79 38.34
N HIS A 607 20.95 -14.36 38.98
CA HIS A 607 20.93 -13.79 40.32
C HIS A 607 20.64 -12.27 40.33
N ASN A 608 20.42 -11.65 39.16
CA ASN A 608 20.29 -10.18 39.00
C ASN A 608 21.48 -9.42 39.61
N ASP A 609 22.69 -9.99 39.48
CA ASP A 609 23.92 -9.44 40.03
C ASP A 609 24.26 -8.08 39.38
N GLU A 610 24.74 -7.13 40.18
CA GLU A 610 25.26 -5.84 39.71
C GLU A 610 26.47 -6.02 38.78
N GLY A 611 27.21 -7.12 38.86
CA GLY A 611 28.33 -7.50 38.01
C GLY A 611 27.98 -7.94 36.60
N VAL A 612 26.70 -7.98 36.20
CA VAL A 612 26.27 -8.35 34.81
C VAL A 612 26.95 -7.49 33.77
N VAL A 613 27.09 -6.18 34.01
CA VAL A 613 27.73 -5.26 33.05
C VAL A 613 29.22 -5.54 32.94
N ASP A 614 29.90 -5.85 34.05
CA ASP A 614 31.34 -6.21 34.05
C ASP A 614 31.58 -7.52 33.25
N GLN A 615 30.65 -8.48 33.33
CA GLN A 615 30.75 -9.71 32.54
C GLN A 615 30.53 -9.42 31.04
N LEU A 616 29.63 -8.48 30.70
CA LEU A 616 29.43 -8.03 29.31
C LEU A 616 30.68 -7.34 28.75
N GLU A 617 31.38 -6.48 29.55
CA GLU A 617 32.63 -5.84 29.18
C GLU A 617 33.76 -6.86 28.92
N LYS A 618 33.87 -7.88 29.76
CA LYS A 618 34.85 -8.96 29.59
C LYS A 618 34.59 -9.76 28.31
N MET A 619 33.32 -10.04 28.02
CA MET A 619 32.93 -10.85 26.86
C MET A 619 33.05 -10.05 25.54
N ILE A 620 32.76 -8.76 25.56
CA ILE A 620 32.82 -7.87 24.39
C ILE A 620 33.77 -6.70 24.68
N PRO A 621 35.06 -6.83 24.35
CA PRO A 621 36.08 -5.80 24.65
C PRO A 621 35.81 -4.44 24.00
N THR A 622 35.01 -4.40 22.91
CA THR A 622 34.59 -3.16 22.25
C THR A 622 33.39 -2.48 22.90
N PHE A 623 32.82 -3.10 23.94
CA PHE A 623 31.72 -2.51 24.69
C PHE A 623 32.23 -1.39 25.59
N THR A 624 31.69 -0.19 25.43
CA THR A 624 32.03 0.99 26.24
C THR A 624 30.78 1.50 26.97
N PRO A 625 30.46 0.97 28.17
CA PRO A 625 29.23 1.37 28.86
C PRO A 625 29.26 2.84 29.28
N THR A 626 28.18 3.54 29.06
CA THR A 626 28.05 4.97 29.44
C THR A 626 27.59 5.15 30.91
N ARG A 627 27.44 4.05 31.65
CA ARG A 627 26.85 3.98 33.01
C ARG A 627 27.62 4.71 34.13
N LYS A 628 28.87 5.13 33.91
CA LYS A 628 29.71 5.72 34.98
C LYS A 628 29.15 7.00 35.62
N ASN A 629 28.02 7.54 35.10
CA ASN A 629 27.39 8.78 35.59
C ASN A 629 25.91 8.68 35.98
N LEU A 630 25.32 7.48 36.02
CA LEU A 630 23.95 7.33 36.52
C LEU A 630 23.98 7.12 38.05
N LYS A 631 23.88 8.22 38.80
CA LYS A 631 23.32 8.16 40.15
C LYS A 631 21.82 7.94 40.00
N VAL A 632 21.33 6.77 40.41
CA VAL A 632 19.91 6.44 40.58
C VAL A 632 19.30 7.38 41.62
#